data_c54242f895d16fe8082a49e5bd1af43a
#
_entry.id   c54242f895d16fe8082a49e5bd1af43a
#
_cell.length_a   1.000
_cell.length_b   1.000
_cell.length_c   1.000
_cell.angle_alpha   90.00
_cell.angle_beta   90.00
_cell.angle_gamma   90.00
#
_symmetry.space_group_name_H-M   'P 1'
#
loop_
_entity.id
_entity.type
_entity.pdbx_description
1 polymer ?
#
loop_
_entity_poly.entity_id
_entity_poly.type
_entity_poly.pdbx_seq_one_letter_code
_entity_poly.pdbx_strand_id
1 'polypeptide(L)'
;MKRVLSGVALGALAMAVSGVTMTRNEAGAQAKNFDITWIDTEGGAATLMVTPAGESFLIDTGYPDADRDAKRIFAATQKAGLRRIDHVLISHFHGDHEGGLRALSKMIPIDKFYDHGDVVDEVDRGRLNDYKDIAGRNRVIVKPGDEIALKGGVKVTVVASEAKFIDKPVNGGGPNPLCADAAQMTPAAGENQRTVGVLVSYNNFTYLNTIDIDWGTEMLLACPINKVGAVTVFQTGRHGAGDGANAPGFIGAIKPQVVVVNNGPRKGFGATDDRVKPISIPGKTFAPYERVTYLRYAKLPSTEGIWQGHLSLLDKDPAHNTAPDMIANFEETADCQGHGITASVAADGKFTMTNLRNGFSKSYTARTGR
;
A
#
# COMPACT_ATOMS: atom_id res chain seq x y z
N MET A 1 12.99 -84.54 -65.77
CA MET A 1 12.61 -83.16 -65.65
C MET A 1 11.43 -83.08 -64.67
N LYS A 2 11.67 -82.78 -63.43
CA LYS A 2 10.62 -82.61 -62.41
C LYS A 2 10.82 -81.24 -61.73
N ARG A 3 9.85 -80.35 -61.92
CA ARG A 3 9.82 -79.05 -61.27
C ARG A 3 9.30 -79.23 -59.83
N VAL A 4 10.03 -78.69 -58.84
CA VAL A 4 9.61 -78.60 -57.51
C VAL A 4 9.11 -77.17 -57.25
N LEU A 5 7.85 -77.03 -56.82
CA LEU A 5 7.27 -75.78 -56.42
C LEU A 5 7.45 -75.62 -54.87
N SER A 6 8.17 -74.63 -54.49
CA SER A 6 8.32 -74.23 -53.03
C SER A 6 7.29 -73.19 -52.71
N GLY A 7 6.40 -73.51 -51.75
CA GLY A 7 5.42 -72.54 -51.18
C GLY A 7 6.06 -71.72 -50.13
N VAL A 8 5.86 -70.41 -50.18
CA VAL A 8 6.25 -69.46 -49.15
C VAL A 8 5.02 -69.15 -48.28
N ALA A 9 5.09 -69.51 -46.99
CA ALA A 9 4.10 -69.13 -46.03
C ALA A 9 4.39 -67.71 -45.49
N LEU A 10 3.46 -66.79 -45.67
CA LEU A 10 3.49 -65.43 -45.04
C LEU A 10 2.94 -65.57 -43.63
N GLY A 11 3.79 -65.40 -42.64
CA GLY A 11 3.38 -65.19 -41.25
C GLY A 11 3.02 -63.71 -40.97
N ALA A 12 1.78 -63.47 -40.67
CA ALA A 12 1.33 -62.14 -40.26
C ALA A 12 1.69 -61.87 -38.77
N LEU A 13 2.64 -60.95 -38.55
CA LEU A 13 2.99 -60.53 -37.20
C LEU A 13 2.07 -59.37 -36.76
N ALA A 14 1.12 -59.63 -35.87
CA ALA A 14 0.28 -58.63 -35.28
C ALA A 14 1.07 -57.86 -34.21
N MET A 15 1.45 -56.60 -34.49
CA MET A 15 1.97 -55.69 -33.43
C MET A 15 0.83 -55.14 -32.62
N ALA A 16 0.77 -55.53 -31.34
CA ALA A 16 -0.07 -54.88 -30.35
C ALA A 16 0.56 -53.55 -29.96
N VAL A 17 -0.02 -52.45 -30.40
CA VAL A 17 0.32 -51.11 -29.94
C VAL A 17 -0.34 -50.88 -28.57
N SER A 18 0.42 -51.05 -27.48
CA SER A 18 0.01 -50.67 -26.15
C SER A 18 0.01 -49.14 -26.07
N GLY A 19 -1.20 -48.54 -26.12
CA GLY A 19 -1.41 -47.11 -25.90
C GLY A 19 -1.10 -46.77 -24.44
N VAL A 20 0.07 -46.19 -24.19
CA VAL A 20 0.38 -45.51 -22.91
C VAL A 20 -0.40 -44.22 -22.89
N THR A 21 -1.54 -44.19 -22.21
CA THR A 21 -2.25 -42.97 -21.85
C THR A 21 -1.38 -42.23 -20.82
N MET A 22 -0.59 -41.24 -21.29
CA MET A 22 0.00 -40.26 -20.40
C MET A 22 -1.14 -39.39 -19.82
N THR A 23 -1.53 -39.71 -18.59
CA THR A 23 -2.30 -38.76 -17.78
C THR A 23 -1.39 -37.55 -17.56
N ARG A 24 -1.68 -36.44 -18.24
CA ARG A 24 -1.15 -35.13 -17.85
C ARG A 24 -1.66 -34.89 -16.42
N ASN A 25 -0.78 -35.05 -15.45
CA ASN A 25 -0.96 -34.38 -14.17
C ASN A 25 -0.92 -32.88 -14.49
N GLU A 26 -2.09 -32.26 -14.62
CA GLU A 26 -2.22 -30.83 -14.45
C GLU A 26 -1.86 -30.56 -12.98
N ALA A 27 -0.57 -30.31 -12.72
CA ALA A 27 -0.16 -29.65 -11.49
C ALA A 27 -0.95 -28.33 -11.51
N GLY A 28 -2.01 -28.27 -10.70
CA GLY A 28 -2.86 -27.10 -10.59
C GLY A 28 -1.94 -25.91 -10.37
N ALA A 29 -1.96 -24.95 -11.28
CA ALA A 29 -1.18 -23.73 -11.14
C ALA A 29 -1.54 -23.14 -9.78
N GLN A 30 -0.57 -23.08 -8.85
CA GLN A 30 -0.78 -22.53 -7.53
C GLN A 30 -1.33 -21.10 -7.72
N ALA A 31 -2.50 -20.84 -7.15
CA ALA A 31 -3.14 -19.54 -7.27
C ALA A 31 -2.15 -18.47 -6.78
N LYS A 32 -1.87 -17.51 -7.65
CA LYS A 32 -0.98 -16.40 -7.28
C LYS A 32 -1.63 -15.57 -6.19
N ASN A 33 -0.83 -15.06 -5.28
CA ASN A 33 -1.28 -14.20 -4.21
C ASN A 33 -1.50 -12.77 -4.73
N PHE A 34 -2.20 -11.97 -3.93
CA PHE A 34 -2.20 -10.52 -4.06
C PHE A 34 -0.99 -9.98 -3.29
N ASP A 35 -0.05 -9.39 -4.00
CA ASP A 35 1.20 -8.93 -3.42
C ASP A 35 1.22 -7.40 -3.32
N ILE A 36 1.67 -6.88 -2.17
CA ILE A 36 1.86 -5.45 -1.89
C ILE A 36 3.33 -5.24 -1.51
N THR A 37 3.96 -4.24 -2.10
CA THR A 37 5.32 -3.83 -1.76
C THR A 37 5.33 -2.35 -1.38
N TRP A 38 5.65 -2.06 -0.13
CA TRP A 38 5.98 -0.71 0.32
C TRP A 38 7.45 -0.47 0.01
N ILE A 39 7.68 0.37 -0.98
CA ILE A 39 9.01 0.69 -1.50
C ILE A 39 9.59 1.82 -0.66
N ASP A 40 10.84 1.67 -0.24
CA ASP A 40 11.49 2.73 0.52
C ASP A 40 11.78 3.96 -0.37
N THR A 41 11.27 5.09 0.09
CA THR A 41 11.46 6.43 -0.51
C THR A 41 11.97 7.42 0.53
N GLU A 42 12.54 6.93 1.64
CA GLU A 42 13.16 7.72 2.72
C GLU A 42 12.23 8.82 3.28
N GLY A 43 10.95 8.47 3.45
CA GLY A 43 9.92 9.37 3.98
C GLY A 43 9.07 10.06 2.92
N GLY A 44 9.10 9.59 1.69
CA GLY A 44 8.04 9.81 0.71
C GLY A 44 7.04 8.66 0.70
N ALA A 45 6.34 8.45 -0.41
CA ALA A 45 5.41 7.34 -0.59
C ALA A 45 5.59 6.65 -1.95
N ALA A 46 5.65 5.32 -1.93
CA ALA A 46 5.49 4.47 -3.11
C ALA A 46 5.02 3.08 -2.69
N THR A 47 3.84 2.67 -3.15
CA THR A 47 3.29 1.35 -2.84
C THR A 47 2.87 0.65 -4.12
N LEU A 48 3.57 -0.43 -4.46
CA LEU A 48 3.27 -1.26 -5.62
C LEU A 48 2.41 -2.45 -5.21
N MET A 49 1.29 -2.63 -5.89
CA MET A 49 0.40 -3.79 -5.75
C MET A 49 0.39 -4.59 -7.05
N VAL A 50 0.40 -5.92 -6.92
CA VAL A 50 0.28 -6.85 -8.06
C VAL A 50 -0.80 -7.87 -7.72
N THR A 51 -1.84 -7.90 -8.53
CA THR A 51 -2.99 -8.78 -8.32
C THR A 51 -2.66 -10.24 -8.66
N PRO A 52 -3.45 -11.22 -8.22
CA PRO A 52 -3.30 -12.63 -8.62
C PRO A 52 -3.31 -12.84 -10.14
N ALA A 53 -3.94 -11.94 -10.88
CA ALA A 53 -3.98 -11.97 -12.36
C ALA A 53 -2.78 -11.23 -13.01
N GLY A 54 -1.86 -10.67 -12.22
CA GLY A 54 -0.67 -9.96 -12.69
C GLY A 54 -0.92 -8.51 -13.12
N GLU A 55 -2.10 -7.93 -12.83
CA GLU A 55 -2.35 -6.51 -13.06
C GLU A 55 -1.75 -5.68 -11.94
N SER A 56 -1.13 -4.55 -12.28
CA SER A 56 -0.36 -3.73 -11.35
C SER A 56 -1.04 -2.40 -11.03
N PHE A 57 -0.95 -1.98 -9.77
CA PHE A 57 -1.43 -0.69 -9.28
C PHE A 57 -0.35 -0.05 -8.39
N LEU A 58 0.15 1.11 -8.77
CA LEU A 58 1.13 1.88 -8.02
C LEU A 58 0.47 3.10 -7.39
N ILE A 59 0.68 3.31 -6.11
CA ILE A 59 0.29 4.54 -5.41
C ILE A 59 1.56 5.32 -5.13
N ASP A 60 1.64 6.53 -5.67
CA ASP A 60 2.73 7.49 -5.56
C ASP A 60 4.11 7.00 -6.08
N THR A 61 5.05 7.91 -6.21
CA THR A 61 6.33 7.69 -6.87
C THR A 61 7.54 8.27 -6.12
N GLY A 62 7.34 8.72 -4.88
CA GLY A 62 8.41 9.27 -4.04
C GLY A 62 8.96 10.60 -4.53
N TYR A 63 10.19 10.89 -4.12
CA TYR A 63 10.91 12.12 -4.44
C TYR A 63 11.57 12.10 -5.84
N PRO A 64 11.88 13.28 -6.41
CA PRO A 64 12.61 13.37 -7.67
C PRO A 64 14.13 13.12 -7.53
N ASP A 65 14.65 12.93 -6.32
CA ASP A 65 16.07 12.94 -5.93
C ASP A 65 16.96 12.04 -6.79
N ALA A 66 17.68 12.62 -7.75
CA ALA A 66 18.59 11.93 -8.67
C ALA A 66 18.04 10.62 -9.24
N ASP A 67 16.72 10.57 -9.46
CA ASP A 67 15.94 9.40 -9.89
C ASP A 67 16.02 8.20 -8.91
N ARG A 68 16.43 8.41 -7.66
CA ARG A 68 16.60 7.35 -6.66
C ARG A 68 15.31 6.53 -6.50
N ASP A 69 14.19 7.21 -6.21
CA ASP A 69 12.94 6.53 -5.93
C ASP A 69 12.34 5.89 -7.18
N ALA A 70 12.44 6.56 -8.33
CA ALA A 70 12.06 5.97 -9.61
C ALA A 70 12.84 4.68 -9.92
N LYS A 71 14.15 4.64 -9.62
CA LYS A 71 14.98 3.43 -9.79
C LYS A 71 14.57 2.32 -8.82
N ARG A 72 14.27 2.66 -7.55
CA ARG A 72 13.78 1.69 -6.56
C ARG A 72 12.41 1.11 -6.97
N ILE A 73 11.50 1.95 -7.46
CA ILE A 73 10.20 1.52 -7.99
C ILE A 73 10.39 0.63 -9.22
N PHE A 74 11.23 1.06 -10.18
CA PHE A 74 11.53 0.26 -11.35
C PHE A 74 12.11 -1.11 -10.98
N ALA A 75 13.05 -1.18 -10.04
CA ALA A 75 13.61 -2.45 -9.54
C ALA A 75 12.51 -3.35 -8.93
N ALA A 76 11.56 -2.78 -8.19
CA ALA A 76 10.42 -3.52 -7.65
C ALA A 76 9.51 -4.07 -8.76
N THR A 77 9.25 -3.29 -9.83
CA THR A 77 8.49 -3.77 -10.99
C THR A 77 9.20 -4.91 -11.72
N GLN A 78 10.52 -4.82 -11.89
CA GLN A 78 11.32 -5.89 -12.51
C GLN A 78 11.28 -7.18 -11.65
N LYS A 79 11.41 -7.06 -10.33
CA LYS A 79 11.31 -8.19 -9.39
C LYS A 79 9.92 -8.85 -9.45
N ALA A 80 8.88 -8.06 -9.68
CA ALA A 80 7.51 -8.55 -9.86
C ALA A 80 7.25 -9.10 -11.29
N GLY A 81 8.21 -9.03 -12.20
CA GLY A 81 8.08 -9.50 -13.59
C GLY A 81 7.19 -8.62 -14.46
N LEU A 82 6.98 -7.37 -14.08
CA LEU A 82 6.13 -6.43 -14.82
C LEU A 82 6.88 -5.85 -16.03
N ARG A 83 6.17 -5.69 -17.13
CA ARG A 83 6.67 -5.01 -18.35
C ARG A 83 6.08 -3.62 -18.51
N ARG A 84 5.08 -3.28 -17.72
CA ARG A 84 4.42 -1.98 -17.62
C ARG A 84 3.77 -1.86 -16.25
N ILE A 85 3.38 -0.65 -15.88
CA ILE A 85 2.47 -0.37 -14.77
C ILE A 85 1.10 -0.12 -15.38
N ASP A 86 0.09 -0.96 -15.04
CA ASP A 86 -1.24 -0.82 -15.62
C ASP A 86 -1.97 0.42 -15.07
N HIS A 87 -1.75 0.74 -13.80
CA HIS A 87 -2.40 1.85 -13.11
C HIS A 87 -1.40 2.57 -12.19
N VAL A 88 -1.32 3.89 -12.28
CA VAL A 88 -0.67 4.74 -11.27
C VAL A 88 -1.69 5.71 -10.69
N LEU A 89 -1.70 5.85 -9.39
CA LEU A 89 -2.46 6.87 -8.67
C LEU A 89 -1.46 7.81 -8.01
N ILE A 90 -1.51 9.09 -8.39
CA ILE A 90 -0.84 10.15 -7.67
C ILE A 90 -1.83 10.71 -6.67
N SER A 91 -1.53 10.51 -5.40
CA SER A 91 -2.43 10.88 -4.33
C SER A 91 -2.65 12.38 -4.23
N HIS A 92 -1.57 13.13 -4.34
CA HIS A 92 -1.52 14.58 -4.38
C HIS A 92 -0.16 15.05 -4.94
N PHE A 93 -0.02 16.35 -5.23
CA PHE A 93 1.09 16.86 -6.02
C PHE A 93 2.28 17.40 -5.19
N HIS A 94 2.49 16.94 -3.96
CA HIS A 94 3.74 17.20 -3.26
C HIS A 94 4.91 16.37 -3.83
N GLY A 95 6.13 16.91 -3.70
CA GLY A 95 7.31 16.33 -4.34
C GLY A 95 7.74 14.96 -3.79
N ASP A 96 7.31 14.58 -2.61
CA ASP A 96 7.54 13.27 -1.99
C ASP A 96 6.50 12.20 -2.37
N HIS A 97 5.55 12.56 -3.23
CA HIS A 97 4.51 11.69 -3.76
C HIS A 97 4.55 11.61 -5.29
N GLU A 98 4.58 12.73 -6.00
CA GLU A 98 4.60 12.78 -7.47
C GLU A 98 6.03 12.79 -8.05
N GLY A 99 7.03 13.20 -7.28
CA GLY A 99 8.34 13.64 -7.75
C GLY A 99 9.11 12.63 -8.61
N GLY A 100 8.97 11.34 -8.39
CA GLY A 100 9.63 10.30 -9.16
C GLY A 100 8.96 9.97 -10.51
N LEU A 101 7.73 10.45 -10.75
CA LEU A 101 6.92 10.00 -11.89
C LEU A 101 7.58 10.25 -13.25
N ARG A 102 8.15 11.45 -13.46
CA ARG A 102 8.80 11.80 -14.74
C ARG A 102 9.99 10.90 -15.06
N ALA A 103 10.77 10.52 -14.06
CA ALA A 103 11.89 9.60 -14.24
C ALA A 103 11.38 8.16 -14.48
N LEU A 104 10.39 7.73 -13.68
CA LEU A 104 9.80 6.39 -13.79
C LEU A 104 9.14 6.15 -15.17
N SER A 105 8.42 7.13 -15.70
CA SER A 105 7.76 7.03 -17.01
C SER A 105 8.72 6.83 -18.19
N LYS A 106 10.00 7.17 -18.00
CA LYS A 106 11.06 6.89 -18.99
C LYS A 106 11.65 5.49 -18.86
N MET A 107 11.47 4.81 -17.71
CA MET A 107 12.02 3.48 -17.42
C MET A 107 11.03 2.36 -17.74
N ILE A 108 9.72 2.61 -17.55
CA ILE A 108 8.68 1.62 -17.75
C ILE A 108 7.39 2.30 -18.26
N PRO A 109 6.69 1.73 -19.26
CA PRO A 109 5.39 2.24 -19.70
C PRO A 109 4.35 2.24 -18.58
N ILE A 110 3.47 3.26 -18.57
CA ILE A 110 2.35 3.39 -17.64
C ILE A 110 1.07 3.59 -18.44
N ASP A 111 0.04 2.78 -18.17
CA ASP A 111 -1.16 2.76 -19.00
C ASP A 111 -2.24 3.75 -18.56
N LYS A 112 -2.54 3.84 -17.24
CA LYS A 112 -3.59 4.72 -16.70
C LYS A 112 -3.09 5.51 -15.51
N PHE A 113 -3.60 6.74 -15.40
CA PHE A 113 -3.20 7.71 -14.39
C PHE A 113 -4.43 8.24 -13.66
N TYR A 114 -4.39 8.20 -12.33
CA TYR A 114 -5.47 8.67 -11.46
C TYR A 114 -4.95 9.78 -10.53
N ASP A 115 -5.79 10.79 -10.30
CA ASP A 115 -5.48 11.92 -9.41
C ASP A 115 -6.76 12.61 -8.91
N HIS A 116 -6.61 13.61 -8.03
CA HIS A 116 -7.73 14.36 -7.45
C HIS A 116 -8.20 15.57 -8.28
N GLY A 117 -7.49 15.96 -9.33
CA GLY A 117 -7.88 17.11 -10.15
C GLY A 117 -6.87 18.24 -10.19
N ASP A 118 -7.24 19.43 -9.73
CA ASP A 118 -6.38 20.60 -9.75
C ASP A 118 -5.72 20.84 -8.38
N VAL A 119 -4.53 21.44 -8.37
CA VAL A 119 -3.80 21.78 -7.15
C VAL A 119 -4.34 23.04 -6.50
N VAL A 120 -4.18 23.12 -5.16
CA VAL A 120 -4.52 24.31 -4.38
C VAL A 120 -3.38 25.31 -4.37
N ASP A 121 -2.19 24.79 -4.13
CA ASP A 121 -1.00 25.61 -3.91
C ASP A 121 -0.27 25.84 -5.23
N GLU A 122 0.01 27.11 -5.55
CA GLU A 122 0.64 27.47 -6.83
C GLU A 122 2.05 26.87 -6.96
N VAL A 123 2.71 26.59 -5.83
CA VAL A 123 4.03 25.93 -5.83
C VAL A 123 3.99 24.51 -6.45
N ASP A 124 2.84 23.85 -6.41
CA ASP A 124 2.66 22.51 -6.94
C ASP A 124 2.14 22.51 -8.40
N ARG A 125 1.84 23.69 -8.96
CA ARG A 125 1.35 23.85 -10.33
C ARG A 125 2.30 23.25 -11.37
N GLY A 126 3.59 23.39 -11.17
CA GLY A 126 4.61 22.82 -12.04
C GLY A 126 4.52 21.29 -12.10
N ARG A 127 4.36 20.62 -10.95
CA ARG A 127 4.25 19.15 -10.85
C ARG A 127 2.96 18.65 -11.53
N LEU A 128 1.84 19.32 -11.28
CA LEU A 128 0.59 19.00 -11.96
C LEU A 128 0.70 19.11 -13.48
N ASN A 129 1.37 20.13 -14.00
CA ASN A 129 1.56 20.29 -15.45
C ASN A 129 2.46 19.15 -16.00
N ASP A 130 3.55 18.83 -15.31
CA ASP A 130 4.41 17.70 -15.64
C ASP A 130 3.65 16.37 -15.67
N TYR A 131 2.82 16.15 -14.67
CA TYR A 131 1.94 14.98 -14.60
C TYR A 131 0.95 14.96 -15.79
N LYS A 132 0.30 16.08 -16.09
CA LYS A 132 -0.64 16.19 -17.22
C LYS A 132 0.02 15.87 -18.56
N ASP A 133 1.27 16.33 -18.74
CA ASP A 133 2.04 16.06 -19.97
C ASP A 133 2.36 14.56 -20.11
N ILE A 134 2.68 13.88 -18.99
CA ILE A 134 2.97 12.44 -18.98
C ILE A 134 1.68 11.63 -19.17
N ALA A 135 0.64 11.94 -18.41
CA ALA A 135 -0.61 11.19 -18.40
C ALA A 135 -1.42 11.36 -19.70
N GLY A 136 -1.39 12.55 -20.28
CA GLY A 136 -2.12 12.87 -21.51
C GLY A 136 -3.59 12.48 -21.42
N ARG A 137 -4.08 11.78 -22.45
CA ARG A 137 -5.47 11.29 -22.51
C ARG A 137 -5.81 10.15 -21.57
N ASN A 138 -4.81 9.54 -20.93
CA ASN A 138 -4.97 8.41 -20.02
C ASN A 138 -5.20 8.85 -18.56
N ARG A 139 -5.31 10.15 -18.34
CA ARG A 139 -5.64 10.76 -17.04
C ARG A 139 -7.11 10.58 -16.68
N VAL A 140 -7.36 10.20 -15.44
CA VAL A 140 -8.68 10.03 -14.84
C VAL A 140 -8.71 10.75 -13.48
N ILE A 141 -9.57 11.78 -13.36
CA ILE A 141 -9.82 12.45 -12.08
C ILE A 141 -10.82 11.60 -11.31
N VAL A 142 -10.44 11.19 -10.08
CA VAL A 142 -11.27 10.34 -9.23
C VAL A 142 -11.93 11.14 -8.10
N LYS A 143 -13.06 10.65 -7.63
CA LYS A 143 -13.85 11.23 -6.55
C LYS A 143 -14.24 10.15 -5.52
N PRO A 144 -14.60 10.55 -4.29
CA PRO A 144 -15.05 9.60 -3.27
C PRO A 144 -16.22 8.75 -3.76
N GLY A 145 -16.11 7.44 -3.54
CA GLY A 145 -17.07 6.45 -4.01
C GLY A 145 -16.74 5.80 -5.35
N ASP A 146 -15.78 6.33 -6.11
CA ASP A 146 -15.33 5.68 -7.33
C ASP A 146 -14.62 4.35 -6.98
N GLU A 147 -14.87 3.33 -7.81
CA GLU A 147 -14.29 2.01 -7.67
C GLU A 147 -13.46 1.65 -8.90
N ILE A 148 -12.21 1.28 -8.70
CA ILE A 148 -11.33 0.75 -9.73
C ILE A 148 -11.24 -0.75 -9.51
N ALA A 149 -11.96 -1.52 -10.36
CA ALA A 149 -11.94 -2.98 -10.33
C ALA A 149 -10.70 -3.47 -11.07
N LEU A 150 -9.81 -4.16 -10.36
CA LEU A 150 -8.63 -4.80 -10.92
C LEU A 150 -8.91 -6.29 -11.19
N LYS A 151 -8.22 -6.85 -12.17
CA LYS A 151 -8.29 -8.30 -12.44
C LYS A 151 -7.84 -9.10 -11.21
N GLY A 152 -8.34 -10.32 -11.08
CA GLY A 152 -7.99 -11.18 -9.94
C GLY A 152 -8.76 -10.89 -8.66
N GLY A 153 -9.84 -10.09 -8.74
CA GLY A 153 -10.77 -9.87 -7.62
C GLY A 153 -10.32 -8.80 -6.63
N VAL A 154 -9.32 -8.01 -6.97
CA VAL A 154 -8.89 -6.85 -6.17
C VAL A 154 -9.70 -5.62 -6.58
N LYS A 155 -10.13 -4.83 -5.60
CA LYS A 155 -10.88 -3.60 -5.82
C LYS A 155 -10.26 -2.45 -5.03
N VAL A 156 -10.10 -1.30 -5.67
CA VAL A 156 -9.66 -0.05 -5.05
C VAL A 156 -10.86 0.88 -4.98
N THR A 157 -11.28 1.25 -3.77
CA THR A 157 -12.36 2.22 -3.52
C THR A 157 -11.76 3.54 -3.06
N VAL A 158 -12.07 4.62 -3.72
CA VAL A 158 -11.68 5.97 -3.33
C VAL A 158 -12.52 6.40 -2.12
N VAL A 159 -11.89 6.60 -0.97
CA VAL A 159 -12.59 6.97 0.27
C VAL A 159 -12.51 8.47 0.57
N ALA A 160 -11.48 9.13 0.04
CA ALA A 160 -11.28 10.58 0.13
C ALA A 160 -10.69 11.10 -1.18
N SER A 161 -11.06 12.30 -1.59
CA SER A 161 -10.48 13.07 -2.71
C SER A 161 -11.01 14.50 -2.66
N GLU A 162 -10.19 15.49 -3.00
CA GLU A 162 -10.62 16.90 -3.07
C GLU A 162 -11.26 17.41 -1.76
N ALA A 163 -10.72 17.03 -0.61
CA ALA A 163 -11.28 17.32 0.71
C ALA A 163 -12.76 16.85 0.89
N LYS A 164 -13.18 15.88 0.09
CA LYS A 164 -14.48 15.21 0.17
C LYS A 164 -14.30 13.75 0.53
N PHE A 165 -15.34 13.14 1.09
CA PHE A 165 -15.33 11.78 1.59
C PHE A 165 -16.49 10.98 1.07
N ILE A 166 -16.40 9.66 1.09
CA ILE A 166 -17.54 8.78 0.79
C ILE A 166 -18.72 9.12 1.68
N ASP A 167 -19.91 9.10 1.12
CA ASP A 167 -21.15 9.37 1.85
C ASP A 167 -21.60 8.14 2.66
N LYS A 168 -21.57 6.97 2.02
CA LYS A 168 -22.01 5.71 2.63
C LYS A 168 -20.83 4.95 3.22
N PRO A 169 -20.97 4.43 4.44
CA PRO A 169 -19.95 3.56 5.02
C PRO A 169 -19.69 2.33 4.15
N VAL A 170 -18.43 1.93 4.06
CA VAL A 170 -17.96 0.71 3.40
C VAL A 170 -17.34 -0.24 4.42
N ASN A 171 -17.06 -1.48 4.04
CA ASN A 171 -16.32 -2.45 4.84
C ASN A 171 -16.85 -2.60 6.29
N GLY A 172 -18.17 -2.61 6.46
CA GLY A 172 -18.79 -2.73 7.79
C GLY A 172 -18.69 -1.49 8.68
N GLY A 173 -18.41 -0.33 8.09
CA GLY A 173 -18.41 0.94 8.82
C GLY A 173 -19.77 1.28 9.40
N GLY A 174 -19.79 2.09 10.46
CA GLY A 174 -21.01 2.43 11.20
C GLY A 174 -20.76 3.44 12.31
N PRO A 175 -21.73 3.64 13.22
CA PRO A 175 -21.61 4.58 14.34
C PRO A 175 -20.30 4.36 15.14
N ASN A 176 -19.61 5.45 15.43
CA ASN A 176 -18.35 5.41 16.18
C ASN A 176 -18.52 6.03 17.58
N PRO A 177 -18.60 5.23 18.65
CA PRO A 177 -18.77 5.74 19.99
C PRO A 177 -17.56 6.54 20.50
N LEU A 178 -16.37 6.35 19.92
CA LEU A 178 -15.17 7.10 20.30
C LEU A 178 -15.26 8.60 20.00
N CYS A 179 -16.21 9.02 19.16
CA CYS A 179 -16.36 10.42 18.75
C CYS A 179 -16.80 11.34 19.89
N ALA A 180 -17.45 10.80 20.92
CA ALA A 180 -17.90 11.59 22.07
C ALA A 180 -16.73 12.28 22.81
N ASP A 181 -15.62 11.54 22.95
CA ASP A 181 -14.44 11.99 23.71
C ASP A 181 -13.22 12.24 22.81
N ALA A 182 -13.37 12.08 21.48
CA ALA A 182 -12.27 12.24 20.56
C ALA A 182 -11.88 13.71 20.40
N ALA A 183 -10.58 13.96 20.44
CA ALA A 183 -10.06 15.27 20.13
C ALA A 183 -10.29 15.63 18.66
N GLN A 184 -10.89 16.78 18.42
CA GLN A 184 -11.15 17.33 17.10
C GLN A 184 -10.12 18.40 16.75
N MET A 185 -9.65 18.39 15.53
CA MET A 185 -8.86 19.49 14.94
C MET A 185 -9.59 20.01 13.71
N THR A 186 -9.46 21.30 13.45
CA THR A 186 -9.93 21.85 12.18
C THR A 186 -9.05 21.30 11.07
N PRO A 187 -9.63 20.72 10.00
CA PRO A 187 -8.87 20.34 8.83
C PRO A 187 -8.08 21.53 8.31
N ALA A 188 -6.82 21.34 7.95
CA ALA A 188 -6.06 22.37 7.29
C ALA A 188 -6.65 22.64 5.88
N ALA A 189 -6.22 23.74 5.26
CA ALA A 189 -6.55 24.03 3.87
C ALA A 189 -5.26 23.99 3.06
N GLY A 190 -5.12 23.03 2.14
CA GLY A 190 -3.92 22.88 1.33
C GLY A 190 -3.95 21.60 0.54
N GLU A 191 -2.86 21.30 -0.14
CA GLU A 191 -2.74 20.17 -1.06
C GLU A 191 -2.93 18.82 -0.35
N ASN A 192 -2.41 18.65 0.88
CA ASN A 192 -2.58 17.41 1.66
C ASN A 192 -4.05 17.01 1.87
N GLN A 193 -4.96 17.98 2.03
CA GLN A 193 -6.39 17.68 2.22
C GLN A 193 -7.08 17.24 0.93
N ARG A 194 -6.44 17.44 -0.20
CA ARG A 194 -6.93 17.00 -1.52
C ARG A 194 -6.57 15.55 -1.82
N THR A 195 -5.70 14.97 -1.03
CA THR A 195 -5.20 13.60 -1.17
C THR A 195 -6.29 12.60 -1.53
N VAL A 196 -6.01 11.76 -2.53
CA VAL A 196 -6.80 10.58 -2.84
C VAL A 196 -6.49 9.47 -1.86
N GLY A 197 -7.33 9.30 -0.85
CA GLY A 197 -7.28 8.17 0.06
C GLY A 197 -8.04 6.97 -0.50
N VAL A 198 -7.50 5.75 -0.31
CA VAL A 198 -8.08 4.53 -0.88
C VAL A 198 -8.21 3.40 0.13
N LEU A 199 -9.27 2.62 -0.02
CA LEU A 199 -9.46 1.31 0.60
C LEU A 199 -9.34 0.24 -0.48
N VAL A 200 -8.32 -0.60 -0.38
CA VAL A 200 -8.12 -1.75 -1.26
C VAL A 200 -8.70 -2.99 -0.59
N SER A 201 -9.47 -3.77 -1.32
CA SER A 201 -10.08 -5.01 -0.82
C SER A 201 -9.77 -6.20 -1.72
N TYR A 202 -9.44 -7.33 -1.09
CA TYR A 202 -9.28 -8.63 -1.72
C TYR A 202 -9.83 -9.72 -0.79
N ASN A 203 -10.99 -10.27 -1.12
CA ASN A 203 -11.73 -11.17 -0.23
C ASN A 203 -11.91 -10.55 1.17
N ASN A 204 -11.43 -11.21 2.23
CA ASN A 204 -11.49 -10.71 3.60
C ASN A 204 -10.34 -9.74 3.97
N PHE A 205 -9.34 -9.60 3.11
CA PHE A 205 -8.23 -8.68 3.34
C PHE A 205 -8.60 -7.27 2.92
N THR A 206 -8.19 -6.28 3.71
CA THR A 206 -8.31 -4.86 3.36
C THR A 206 -7.03 -4.11 3.69
N TYR A 207 -6.67 -3.18 2.81
CA TYR A 207 -5.57 -2.26 2.99
C TYR A 207 -6.11 -0.83 2.86
N LEU A 208 -5.95 -0.03 3.91
CA LEU A 208 -6.29 1.39 3.90
C LEU A 208 -5.04 2.23 3.78
N ASN A 209 -5.06 3.16 2.86
CA ASN A 209 -4.04 4.20 2.73
C ASN A 209 -4.73 5.56 2.63
N THR A 210 -4.59 6.36 3.68
CA THR A 210 -5.09 7.75 3.74
C THR A 210 -4.03 8.76 3.34
N ILE A 211 -2.81 8.30 3.13
CA ILE A 211 -1.68 9.05 2.62
C ILE A 211 -1.42 10.29 3.49
N ASP A 212 -1.66 11.52 3.02
CA ASP A 212 -1.28 12.72 3.77
C ASP A 212 -2.45 13.54 4.31
N ILE A 213 -3.67 12.96 4.40
CA ILE A 213 -4.76 13.65 5.08
C ILE A 213 -4.38 13.93 6.56
N ASP A 214 -4.78 15.08 7.05
CA ASP A 214 -4.47 15.49 8.42
C ASP A 214 -5.46 14.93 9.45
N TRP A 215 -5.13 15.15 10.73
CA TRP A 215 -5.96 14.75 11.86
C TRP A 215 -7.42 15.18 11.72
N GLY A 216 -7.65 16.45 11.39
CA GLY A 216 -9.01 16.98 11.23
C GLY A 216 -9.78 16.25 10.14
N THR A 217 -9.10 15.96 9.05
CA THR A 217 -9.64 15.23 7.90
C THR A 217 -9.87 13.75 8.21
N GLU A 218 -8.96 13.09 8.93
CA GLU A 218 -9.13 11.72 9.43
C GLU A 218 -10.39 11.61 10.32
N MET A 219 -10.64 12.62 11.17
CA MET A 219 -11.82 12.64 12.03
C MET A 219 -13.13 12.80 11.25
N LEU A 220 -13.14 13.41 10.07
CA LEU A 220 -14.30 13.44 9.17
C LEU A 220 -14.61 12.08 8.53
N LEU A 221 -13.59 11.21 8.36
CA LEU A 221 -13.77 9.82 7.95
C LEU A 221 -14.29 8.93 9.10
N ALA A 222 -13.99 9.30 10.35
CA ALA A 222 -14.26 8.46 11.51
C ALA A 222 -15.50 8.90 12.31
N CYS A 223 -15.94 10.16 12.23
CA CYS A 223 -16.95 10.73 13.12
C CYS A 223 -18.06 11.50 12.37
N PRO A 224 -19.32 11.39 12.84
CA PRO A 224 -19.81 10.50 13.90
C PRO A 224 -19.91 9.03 13.46
N ILE A 225 -19.66 8.76 12.19
CA ILE A 225 -19.72 7.43 11.56
C ILE A 225 -18.34 7.08 11.05
N ASN A 226 -17.80 5.92 11.46
CA ASN A 226 -16.64 5.34 10.82
C ASN A 226 -17.03 4.90 9.40
N LYS A 227 -16.56 5.61 8.40
CA LYS A 227 -16.94 5.39 6.99
C LYS A 227 -16.17 4.25 6.33
N VAL A 228 -15.03 3.84 6.88
CA VAL A 228 -14.15 2.83 6.24
C VAL A 228 -14.11 1.49 6.97
N GLY A 229 -14.76 1.38 8.14
CA GLY A 229 -14.79 0.15 8.92
C GLY A 229 -13.45 -0.23 9.53
N ALA A 230 -13.36 -1.46 10.06
CA ALA A 230 -12.12 -2.02 10.56
C ALA A 230 -11.26 -2.54 9.40
N VAL A 231 -9.90 -2.40 9.47
CA VAL A 231 -9.00 -2.74 8.38
C VAL A 231 -7.96 -3.77 8.79
N THR A 232 -7.49 -4.55 7.81
CA THR A 232 -6.42 -5.54 8.03
C THR A 232 -5.06 -4.85 8.10
N VAL A 233 -4.71 -4.09 7.08
CA VAL A 233 -3.46 -3.32 7.04
C VAL A 233 -3.78 -1.85 6.88
N PHE A 234 -3.10 -1.02 7.65
CA PHE A 234 -3.16 0.43 7.53
C PHE A 234 -1.75 0.99 7.30
N GLN A 235 -1.58 1.76 6.23
CA GLN A 235 -0.41 2.60 6.08
C GLN A 235 -0.66 3.92 6.79
N THR A 236 0.22 4.28 7.71
CA THR A 236 0.06 5.47 8.55
C THR A 236 -0.06 6.76 7.75
N GLY A 237 -0.95 7.63 8.16
CA GLY A 237 -1.08 8.96 7.57
C GLY A 237 0.19 9.81 7.78
N ARG A 238 0.54 10.64 6.80
CA ARG A 238 1.68 11.59 6.84
C ARG A 238 2.98 10.94 7.34
N HIS A 239 3.31 9.79 6.75
CA HIS A 239 4.53 9.04 7.06
C HIS A 239 4.67 8.65 8.55
N GLY A 240 3.55 8.58 9.28
CA GLY A 240 3.53 8.31 10.72
C GLY A 240 3.65 9.53 11.61
N ALA A 241 3.58 10.75 11.07
CA ALA A 241 3.64 11.98 11.88
C ALA A 241 2.52 12.03 12.92
N GLY A 242 2.89 12.32 14.16
CA GLY A 242 1.96 12.29 15.29
C GLY A 242 1.26 13.61 15.59
N ASP A 243 1.84 14.72 15.14
CA ASP A 243 1.34 16.07 15.40
C ASP A 243 0.27 16.53 14.41
N GLY A 244 0.19 15.92 13.24
CA GLY A 244 -0.72 16.33 12.18
C GLY A 244 -1.60 15.24 11.61
N ALA A 245 -1.44 13.97 12.03
CA ALA A 245 -2.23 12.84 11.56
C ALA A 245 -2.25 11.69 12.60
N ASN A 246 -2.83 10.55 12.23
CA ASN A 246 -2.94 9.37 13.08
C ASN A 246 -3.74 9.65 14.35
N ALA A 247 -4.87 10.32 14.20
CA ALA A 247 -5.75 10.72 15.30
C ALA A 247 -6.20 9.50 16.13
N PRO A 248 -6.09 9.51 17.48
CA PRO A 248 -6.50 8.36 18.30
C PRO A 248 -7.95 7.92 18.05
N GLY A 249 -8.88 8.87 17.84
CA GLY A 249 -10.27 8.57 17.50
C GLY A 249 -10.44 7.88 16.15
N PHE A 250 -9.63 8.22 15.15
CA PHE A 250 -9.61 7.60 13.85
C PHE A 250 -9.00 6.20 13.90
N ILE A 251 -7.77 6.08 14.43
CA ILE A 251 -7.08 4.78 14.48
C ILE A 251 -7.82 3.77 15.38
N GLY A 252 -8.44 4.25 16.46
CA GLY A 252 -9.31 3.42 17.32
C GLY A 252 -10.58 2.95 16.61
N ALA A 253 -11.11 3.73 15.66
CA ALA A 253 -12.27 3.36 14.86
C ALA A 253 -11.94 2.34 13.77
N ILE A 254 -10.84 2.52 13.04
CA ILE A 254 -10.43 1.62 11.96
C ILE A 254 -9.76 0.33 12.46
N LYS A 255 -9.36 0.26 13.73
CA LYS A 255 -8.85 -0.94 14.42
C LYS A 255 -7.83 -1.73 13.59
N PRO A 256 -6.73 -1.14 13.10
CA PRO A 256 -5.82 -1.82 12.20
C PRO A 256 -5.21 -3.07 12.87
N GLN A 257 -5.15 -4.18 12.12
CA GLN A 257 -4.51 -5.41 12.59
C GLN A 257 -3.00 -5.33 12.41
N VAL A 258 -2.55 -4.80 11.28
CA VAL A 258 -1.14 -4.55 10.98
C VAL A 258 -0.98 -3.10 10.53
N VAL A 259 0.05 -2.47 11.01
CA VAL A 259 0.40 -1.08 10.68
C VAL A 259 1.72 -1.07 9.89
N VAL A 260 1.75 -0.32 8.79
CA VAL A 260 2.97 -0.06 8.03
C VAL A 260 3.27 1.44 8.09
N VAL A 261 4.48 1.77 8.48
CA VAL A 261 4.95 3.15 8.60
C VAL A 261 5.99 3.43 7.51
N ASN A 262 5.65 4.28 6.56
CA ASN A 262 6.50 4.69 5.44
C ASN A 262 7.35 5.93 5.79
N ASN A 263 7.96 5.93 6.99
CA ASN A 263 8.79 7.02 7.47
C ASN A 263 10.17 7.04 6.82
N GLY A 264 10.79 8.21 6.82
CA GLY A 264 12.24 8.35 6.67
C GLY A 264 12.94 8.37 8.03
N PRO A 265 14.28 8.39 8.06
CA PRO A 265 15.02 8.43 9.31
C PRO A 265 14.71 9.69 10.14
N ARG A 266 14.44 10.82 9.46
CA ARG A 266 14.12 12.12 10.09
C ARG A 266 12.83 12.74 9.55
N LYS A 267 11.91 11.91 9.04
CA LYS A 267 10.60 12.37 8.55
C LYS A 267 9.48 11.42 8.99
N GLY A 268 8.39 12.00 9.45
CA GLY A 268 7.18 11.27 9.81
C GLY A 268 7.22 10.76 11.24
N PHE A 269 7.48 9.49 11.42
CA PHE A 269 7.42 8.77 12.67
C PHE A 269 8.37 9.31 13.74
N GLY A 270 7.86 9.54 14.95
CA GLY A 270 8.61 10.12 16.07
C GLY A 270 8.08 11.50 16.45
N ALA A 271 7.64 11.65 17.69
CA ALA A 271 6.91 12.85 18.14
C ALA A 271 7.65 13.67 19.20
N THR A 272 8.88 13.29 19.57
CA THR A 272 9.57 13.91 20.72
C THR A 272 10.77 14.75 20.35
N ASP A 273 11.04 14.92 19.06
CA ASP A 273 12.03 15.87 18.57
C ASP A 273 11.51 17.31 18.78
N ASP A 274 12.39 18.23 19.16
CA ASP A 274 12.05 19.66 19.36
C ASP A 274 11.47 20.33 18.10
N ARG A 275 11.63 19.71 16.91
CA ARG A 275 11.04 20.12 15.63
C ARG A 275 9.59 19.71 15.47
N VAL A 276 9.11 18.73 16.26
CA VAL A 276 7.74 18.24 16.25
C VAL A 276 6.99 18.92 17.40
N LYS A 277 6.07 19.82 17.05
CA LYS A 277 5.30 20.56 18.07
C LYS A 277 4.42 19.59 18.86
N PRO A 278 4.38 19.69 20.19
CA PRO A 278 3.42 18.94 20.99
C PRO A 278 2.00 19.19 20.51
N ILE A 279 1.21 18.13 20.39
CA ILE A 279 -0.21 18.27 20.05
C ILE A 279 -0.88 19.05 21.15
N SER A 280 -1.42 20.21 20.82
CA SER A 280 -2.24 21.02 21.72
C SER A 280 -3.62 21.21 21.10
N ILE A 281 -4.61 20.55 21.68
CA ILE A 281 -6.01 20.74 21.29
C ILE A 281 -6.72 21.34 22.50
N PRO A 282 -7.40 22.49 22.36
CA PRO A 282 -8.12 23.13 23.46
C PRO A 282 -9.08 22.15 24.15
N GLY A 283 -9.02 22.09 25.48
CA GLY A 283 -9.88 21.23 26.29
C GLY A 283 -9.51 19.75 26.33
N LYS A 284 -8.45 19.31 25.64
CA LYS A 284 -7.97 17.92 25.66
C LYS A 284 -6.58 17.83 26.26
N THR A 285 -6.45 17.02 27.30
CA THR A 285 -5.14 16.57 27.82
C THR A 285 -4.84 15.19 27.25
N PHE A 286 -3.74 15.07 26.52
CA PHE A 286 -3.29 13.79 25.97
C PHE A 286 -2.51 13.00 27.02
N ALA A 287 -2.83 11.72 27.15
CA ALA A 287 -1.97 10.79 27.89
C ALA A 287 -0.57 10.73 27.22
N PRO A 288 0.50 10.43 27.97
CA PRO A 288 1.86 10.38 27.41
C PRO A 288 1.97 9.51 26.15
N TYR A 289 1.32 8.34 26.13
CA TYR A 289 1.33 7.45 24.98
C TYR A 289 0.58 8.01 23.75
N GLU A 290 -0.41 8.88 23.95
CA GLU A 290 -1.15 9.50 22.83
C GLU A 290 -0.32 10.55 22.09
N ARG A 291 0.79 11.02 22.68
CA ARG A 291 1.70 11.99 22.05
C ARG A 291 2.70 11.33 21.12
N VAL A 292 2.95 10.04 21.28
CA VAL A 292 3.93 9.27 20.51
C VAL A 292 3.19 8.33 19.58
N THR A 293 3.34 8.51 18.28
CA THR A 293 2.58 7.74 17.27
C THR A 293 2.79 6.24 17.41
N TYR A 294 4.04 5.79 17.65
CA TYR A 294 4.34 4.39 17.93
C TYR A 294 3.46 3.85 19.07
N LEU A 295 3.42 4.56 20.21
CA LEU A 295 2.67 4.11 21.36
C LEU A 295 1.16 4.11 21.15
N ARG A 296 0.63 5.01 20.29
CA ARG A 296 -0.79 4.97 19.89
C ARG A 296 -1.14 3.61 19.30
N TYR A 297 -0.33 3.12 18.35
CA TYR A 297 -0.55 1.82 17.70
C TYR A 297 -0.22 0.64 18.61
N ALA A 298 0.89 0.70 19.34
CA ALA A 298 1.31 -0.37 20.25
C ALA A 298 0.32 -0.62 21.39
N LYS A 299 -0.46 0.39 21.77
CA LYS A 299 -1.51 0.30 22.81
C LYS A 299 -2.88 -0.13 22.26
N LEU A 300 -3.07 -0.16 20.93
CA LEU A 300 -4.34 -0.63 20.37
C LEU A 300 -4.47 -2.15 20.51
N PRO A 301 -5.52 -2.66 21.16
CA PRO A 301 -5.76 -4.10 21.28
C PRO A 301 -5.89 -4.82 19.92
N SER A 302 -6.20 -4.06 18.86
CA SER A 302 -6.33 -4.59 17.51
C SER A 302 -5.00 -4.80 16.81
N THR A 303 -3.91 -4.12 17.22
CA THR A 303 -2.65 -4.13 16.50
C THR A 303 -1.79 -5.34 16.89
N GLU A 304 -1.47 -6.18 15.90
CA GLU A 304 -0.66 -7.39 16.05
C GLU A 304 0.77 -7.23 15.52
N GLY A 305 1.03 -6.17 14.76
CA GLY A 305 2.35 -5.87 14.23
C GLY A 305 2.46 -4.43 13.70
N ILE A 306 3.63 -3.83 13.91
CA ILE A 306 4.00 -2.52 13.37
C ILE A 306 5.28 -2.73 12.56
N TRP A 307 5.22 -2.45 11.26
CA TRP A 307 6.32 -2.58 10.32
C TRP A 307 6.79 -1.20 9.90
N GLN A 308 8.09 -0.94 9.95
CA GLN A 308 8.64 0.40 9.88
C GLN A 308 9.67 0.51 8.74
N GLY A 309 9.55 1.53 7.89
CA GLY A 309 10.44 1.77 6.75
C GLY A 309 11.86 2.09 7.20
N HIS A 310 12.00 3.02 8.12
CA HIS A 310 13.29 3.39 8.71
C HIS A 310 13.25 3.42 10.24
N LEU A 311 14.39 3.16 10.87
CA LEU A 311 14.60 3.55 12.25
C LEU A 311 14.34 5.06 12.37
N SER A 312 13.39 5.45 13.21
CA SER A 312 13.17 6.89 13.46
C SER A 312 14.25 7.45 14.38
N LEU A 313 14.88 8.53 13.91
CA LEU A 313 15.84 9.32 14.67
C LEU A 313 15.22 10.62 15.20
N LEU A 314 13.91 10.80 15.00
CA LEU A 314 13.15 11.95 15.52
C LEU A 314 12.82 11.80 17.00
N ASP A 315 12.61 10.57 17.45
CA ASP A 315 12.35 10.26 18.86
C ASP A 315 13.67 9.87 19.56
N LYS A 316 13.92 10.47 20.72
CA LYS A 316 15.11 10.19 21.53
C LYS A 316 15.01 8.84 22.27
N ASP A 317 13.81 8.30 22.42
CA ASP A 317 13.60 7.00 23.06
C ASP A 317 13.57 5.89 21.99
N PRO A 318 14.61 5.04 21.95
CA PRO A 318 14.65 3.94 20.98
C PRO A 318 13.49 2.94 21.17
N ALA A 319 12.88 2.88 22.37
CA ALA A 319 11.72 2.03 22.63
C ALA A 319 10.44 2.52 21.90
N HIS A 320 10.45 3.68 21.30
CA HIS A 320 9.38 4.18 20.46
C HIS A 320 9.52 3.77 18.98
N ASN A 321 10.42 2.85 18.67
CA ASN A 321 10.50 2.15 17.40
C ASN A 321 10.02 0.71 17.56
N THR A 322 9.62 0.08 16.45
CA THR A 322 9.29 -1.35 16.46
C THR A 322 10.54 -2.23 16.66
N ALA A 323 10.33 -3.54 16.84
CA ALA A 323 11.46 -4.47 16.97
C ALA A 323 12.40 -4.40 15.75
N PRO A 324 13.73 -4.51 15.92
CA PRO A 324 14.71 -4.38 14.84
C PRO A 324 14.45 -5.25 13.62
N ASP A 325 13.86 -6.44 13.80
CA ASP A 325 13.52 -7.34 12.69
C ASP A 325 12.41 -6.80 11.79
N MET A 326 11.58 -5.90 12.29
CA MET A 326 10.48 -5.27 11.57
C MET A 326 10.81 -3.86 11.05
N ILE A 327 12.07 -3.40 11.20
CA ILE A 327 12.56 -2.15 10.61
C ILE A 327 13.31 -2.47 9.32
N ALA A 328 12.90 -1.87 8.21
CA ALA A 328 13.49 -2.17 6.90
C ALA A 328 14.86 -1.52 6.69
N ASN A 329 15.11 -0.33 7.23
CA ASN A 329 16.38 0.38 7.05
C ASN A 329 16.82 1.05 8.35
N PHE A 330 18.12 1.02 8.63
CA PHE A 330 18.74 1.68 9.79
C PHE A 330 19.62 2.86 9.39
N GLU A 331 20.08 2.89 8.15
CA GLU A 331 21.05 3.85 7.66
C GLU A 331 20.38 5.19 7.33
N GLU A 332 21.09 6.29 7.69
CA GLU A 332 20.77 7.67 7.29
C GLU A 332 21.85 8.21 6.34
N THR A 333 22.24 7.43 5.37
CA THR A 333 23.33 7.82 4.45
C THR A 333 22.91 7.65 3.00
N ALA A 334 23.65 8.26 2.08
CA ALA A 334 23.47 8.09 0.64
C ALA A 334 23.63 6.63 0.18
N ASP A 335 24.25 5.78 1.00
CA ASP A 335 24.45 4.35 0.73
C ASP A 335 23.27 3.46 1.20
N CYS A 336 22.19 4.06 1.71
CA CYS A 336 20.99 3.31 2.11
C CYS A 336 20.46 2.47 0.96
N GLN A 337 20.42 1.16 1.16
CA GLN A 337 20.00 0.19 0.14
C GLN A 337 18.52 0.27 -0.20
N GLY A 338 17.72 0.94 0.61
CA GLY A 338 16.31 1.15 0.35
C GLY A 338 15.47 -0.13 0.37
N HIS A 339 15.65 -0.94 1.42
CA HIS A 339 14.88 -2.16 1.58
C HIS A 339 13.41 -1.86 1.84
N GLY A 340 12.52 -2.55 1.11
CA GLY A 340 11.08 -2.45 1.29
C GLY A 340 10.52 -3.47 2.29
N ILE A 341 9.22 -3.34 2.51
CA ILE A 341 8.37 -4.29 3.24
C ILE A 341 7.39 -4.88 2.23
N THR A 342 7.07 -6.17 2.36
CA THR A 342 6.06 -6.80 1.48
C THR A 342 4.97 -7.48 2.28
N ALA A 343 3.78 -7.56 1.67
CA ALA A 343 2.69 -8.44 2.08
C ALA A 343 2.33 -9.36 0.92
N SER A 344 2.21 -10.67 1.17
CA SER A 344 1.70 -11.64 0.20
C SER A 344 0.42 -12.24 0.74
N VAL A 345 -0.70 -11.99 0.07
CA VAL A 345 -2.06 -12.25 0.55
C VAL A 345 -2.69 -13.39 -0.25
N ALA A 346 -2.98 -14.49 0.42
CA ALA A 346 -3.67 -15.63 -0.17
C ALA A 346 -5.20 -15.41 -0.24
N ALA A 347 -5.87 -16.16 -1.12
CA ALA A 347 -7.32 -16.04 -1.33
C ALA A 347 -8.15 -16.40 -0.09
N ASP A 348 -7.61 -17.18 0.86
CA ASP A 348 -8.26 -17.53 2.12
C ASP A 348 -8.14 -16.45 3.21
N GLY A 349 -7.48 -15.33 2.91
CA GLY A 349 -7.26 -14.22 3.83
C GLY A 349 -6.03 -14.38 4.72
N LYS A 350 -5.25 -15.46 4.60
CA LYS A 350 -3.93 -15.51 5.21
C LYS A 350 -2.97 -14.59 4.47
N PHE A 351 -2.10 -13.91 5.21
CA PHE A 351 -1.08 -13.08 4.59
C PHE A 351 0.22 -13.11 5.39
N THR A 352 1.32 -12.94 4.68
CA THR A 352 2.65 -12.91 5.28
C THR A 352 3.31 -11.58 4.97
N MET A 353 3.68 -10.88 6.03
CA MET A 353 4.52 -9.68 5.95
C MET A 353 5.99 -10.08 5.98
N THR A 354 6.83 -9.45 5.15
CA THR A 354 8.26 -9.74 5.08
C THR A 354 9.08 -8.45 5.01
N ASN A 355 10.12 -8.37 5.82
CA ASN A 355 11.15 -7.34 5.74
C ASN A 355 12.23 -7.77 4.74
N LEU A 356 12.38 -7.03 3.65
CA LEU A 356 13.31 -7.40 2.57
C LEU A 356 14.79 -7.20 2.94
N ARG A 357 15.11 -6.48 4.04
CA ARG A 357 16.48 -6.33 4.53
C ARG A 357 17.04 -7.64 5.10
N ASN A 358 16.27 -8.32 5.91
CA ASN A 358 16.75 -9.47 6.70
C ASN A 358 15.97 -10.78 6.46
N GLY A 359 14.90 -10.74 5.62
CA GLY A 359 14.05 -11.90 5.36
C GLY A 359 13.11 -12.27 6.51
N PHE A 360 13.10 -11.49 7.61
CA PHE A 360 12.17 -11.75 8.71
C PHE A 360 10.72 -11.68 8.19
N SER A 361 9.95 -12.70 8.54
CA SER A 361 8.56 -12.84 8.08
C SER A 361 7.64 -13.18 9.24
N LYS A 362 6.43 -12.61 9.21
CA LYS A 362 5.37 -12.96 10.17
C LYS A 362 4.06 -13.13 9.42
N SER A 363 3.38 -14.24 9.69
CA SER A 363 2.09 -14.56 9.07
C SER A 363 0.93 -14.14 9.97
N TYR A 364 -0.15 -13.74 9.33
CA TYR A 364 -1.39 -13.28 9.95
C TYR A 364 -2.58 -13.89 9.19
N THR A 365 -3.77 -13.77 9.78
CA THR A 365 -5.03 -14.07 9.10
C THR A 365 -5.93 -12.85 9.18
N ALA A 366 -6.40 -12.37 8.04
CA ALA A 366 -7.34 -11.25 8.00
C ALA A 366 -8.61 -11.59 8.78
N ARG A 367 -9.03 -10.68 9.67
CA ARG A 367 -10.19 -10.89 10.54
C ARG A 367 -11.48 -10.94 9.72
N THR A 368 -12.32 -11.92 10.02
CA THR A 368 -13.69 -12.02 9.46
C THR A 368 -14.69 -11.38 10.41
N GLY A 369 -15.84 -10.92 9.91
CA GLY A 369 -16.95 -10.40 10.75
C GLY A 369 -16.77 -8.92 11.14
N ARG A 370 -16.44 -8.12 10.17
CA ARG A 370 -16.33 -6.64 10.28
C ARG A 370 -17.68 -5.96 10.19
#